data_95705255bdabd04d70676ba8f54efc86
#
_entry.id   95705255bdabd04d70676ba8f54efc86
#
_cell.length_a   1.000
_cell.length_b   1.000
_cell.length_c   1.000
_cell.angle_alpha   90.00
_cell.angle_beta   90.00
_cell.angle_gamma   90.00
#
_symmetry.space_group_name_H-M   'P 1'
#
loop_
_entity.id
_entity.type
_entity.pdbx_description
1 polymer ?
#
loop_
_entity_poly.entity_id
_entity_poly.type
_entity_poly.pdbx_seq_one_letter_code
_entity_poly.pdbx_strand_id
1 'polypeptide(L)'
;MPPPAESGSPPPRRAPASFLLAQVGAHAASQFAERLRTLKLAPRHAGILRILNVNPGLTQQTLAGTLGMVPSRLVDFVDEMEERGLVERREDPSDRRCYALHLTEKGRSTLQEIGGIAREHSHALLAALSEEEQGQLGELLQRVADQQGLTRGVHPGYRAG
;
A
#
# COMPACT_ATOMS: atom_id res chain seq x y z
N MET A 1 -32.14 13.98 55.13
CA MET A 1 -31.48 14.58 53.96
C MET A 1 -30.88 13.48 53.13
N PRO A 2 -31.37 13.20 51.93
CA PRO A 2 -30.77 12.18 51.07
C PRO A 2 -29.41 12.66 50.55
N PRO A 3 -28.43 11.77 50.31
CA PRO A 3 -27.14 12.16 49.77
C PRO A 3 -27.29 12.67 48.32
N PRO A 4 -26.41 13.58 47.87
CA PRO A 4 -26.47 14.10 46.52
C PRO A 4 -26.20 12.97 45.52
N ALA A 5 -27.01 12.90 44.46
CA ALA A 5 -26.84 11.98 43.34
C ALA A 5 -25.48 12.25 42.69
N GLU A 6 -24.62 11.23 42.65
CA GLU A 6 -23.40 11.28 41.87
C GLU A 6 -23.74 11.53 40.41
N SER A 7 -23.38 12.70 39.92
CA SER A 7 -23.44 13.04 38.50
C SER A 7 -22.41 12.24 37.77
N GLY A 8 -22.76 11.00 37.41
CA GLY A 8 -21.95 10.16 36.55
C GLY A 8 -21.77 10.88 35.20
N SER A 9 -20.56 11.30 34.91
CA SER A 9 -20.21 11.80 33.58
C SER A 9 -20.67 10.80 32.53
N PRO A 10 -21.32 11.21 31.45
CA PRO A 10 -21.75 10.29 30.39
C PRO A 10 -20.51 9.57 29.86
N PRO A 11 -20.63 8.27 29.53
CA PRO A 11 -19.51 7.50 29.00
C PRO A 11 -18.93 8.20 27.75
N PRO A 12 -17.60 8.19 27.58
CA PRO A 12 -16.99 8.87 26.45
C PRO A 12 -17.61 8.34 25.15
N ARG A 13 -18.11 9.25 24.33
CA ARG A 13 -18.67 8.89 23.02
C ARG A 13 -17.60 8.20 22.21
N ARG A 14 -17.85 6.97 21.78
CA ARG A 14 -16.95 6.25 20.87
C ARG A 14 -16.76 7.08 19.59
N ALA A 15 -15.52 7.25 19.16
CA ALA A 15 -15.24 7.93 17.91
C ALA A 15 -15.93 7.19 16.72
N PRO A 16 -16.45 7.92 15.72
CA PRO A 16 -17.04 7.30 14.53
C PRO A 16 -16.06 6.37 13.83
N ALA A 17 -16.55 5.24 13.31
CA ALA A 17 -15.72 4.28 12.60
C ALA A 17 -14.93 4.91 11.42
N SER A 18 -15.53 5.87 10.71
CA SER A 18 -14.85 6.61 9.64
C SER A 18 -13.67 7.44 10.13
N PHE A 19 -13.77 8.05 11.31
CA PHE A 19 -12.66 8.78 11.91
C PHE A 19 -11.52 7.82 12.32
N LEU A 20 -11.87 6.70 13.00
CA LEU A 20 -10.90 5.70 13.40
C LEU A 20 -10.19 5.07 12.18
N LEU A 21 -10.94 4.82 11.11
CA LEU A 21 -10.37 4.32 9.86
C LEU A 21 -9.35 5.29 9.26
N ALA A 22 -9.66 6.59 9.23
CA ALA A 22 -8.75 7.61 8.73
C ALA A 22 -7.51 7.75 9.64
N GLN A 23 -7.70 7.76 10.95
CA GLN A 23 -6.62 7.89 11.93
C GLN A 23 -5.67 6.69 11.88
N VAL A 24 -6.19 5.47 11.93
CA VAL A 24 -5.38 4.24 11.90
C VAL A 24 -4.73 4.09 10.53
N GLY A 25 -5.45 4.39 9.45
CA GLY A 25 -4.91 4.32 8.09
C GLY A 25 -3.72 5.27 7.86
N ALA A 26 -3.84 6.52 8.31
CA ALA A 26 -2.75 7.49 8.21
C ALA A 26 -1.52 7.05 9.04
N HIS A 27 -1.74 6.56 10.27
CA HIS A 27 -0.70 6.04 11.13
C HIS A 27 -0.02 4.81 10.53
N ALA A 28 -0.79 3.85 10.03
CA ALA A 28 -0.27 2.66 9.35
C ALA A 28 0.58 3.00 8.13
N ALA A 29 0.11 3.92 7.29
CA ALA A 29 0.85 4.37 6.11
C ALA A 29 2.19 5.02 6.48
N SER A 30 2.20 5.87 7.50
CA SER A 30 3.43 6.51 7.99
C SER A 30 4.44 5.50 8.53
N GLN A 31 4.00 4.57 9.38
CA GLN A 31 4.85 3.52 9.92
C GLN A 31 5.42 2.59 8.84
N PHE A 32 4.60 2.22 7.85
CA PHE A 32 5.07 1.39 6.75
C PHE A 32 6.12 2.10 5.90
N ALA A 33 5.91 3.40 5.61
CA ALA A 33 6.89 4.21 4.90
C ALA A 33 8.22 4.28 5.66
N GLU A 34 8.19 4.45 6.99
CA GLU A 34 9.40 4.47 7.81
C GLU A 34 10.15 3.15 7.78
N ARG A 35 9.44 2.02 7.85
CA ARG A 35 10.05 0.68 7.75
C ARG A 35 10.73 0.44 6.40
N LEU A 36 10.15 0.92 5.30
CA LEU A 36 10.72 0.78 3.96
C LEU A 36 12.00 1.59 3.76
N ARG A 37 12.27 2.60 4.60
CA ARG A 37 13.52 3.39 4.53
C ARG A 37 14.77 2.56 4.75
N THR A 38 14.69 1.43 5.45
CA THR A 38 15.81 0.49 5.61
C THR A 38 16.30 -0.04 4.26
N LEU A 39 15.39 -0.18 3.29
CA LEU A 39 15.69 -0.57 1.91
C LEU A 39 15.91 0.65 0.99
N LYS A 40 15.88 1.88 1.54
CA LYS A 40 15.89 3.13 0.77
C LYS A 40 14.74 3.19 -0.26
N LEU A 41 13.58 2.66 0.10
CA LEU A 41 12.38 2.62 -0.73
C LEU A 41 11.26 3.45 -0.10
N ALA A 42 10.39 3.97 -0.97
CA ALA A 42 9.11 4.54 -0.59
C ALA A 42 7.97 3.56 -0.92
N PRO A 43 6.77 3.71 -0.30
CA PRO A 43 5.62 2.84 -0.57
C PRO A 43 5.26 2.68 -2.04
N ARG A 44 5.44 3.73 -2.84
CA ARG A 44 5.20 3.71 -4.29
C ARG A 44 6.11 2.72 -5.03
N HIS A 45 7.38 2.59 -4.64
CA HIS A 45 8.30 1.61 -5.21
C HIS A 45 7.82 0.19 -4.91
N ALA A 46 7.39 -0.08 -3.68
CA ALA A 46 6.80 -1.36 -3.29
C ALA A 46 5.54 -1.67 -4.11
N GLY A 47 4.70 -0.66 -4.38
CA GLY A 47 3.51 -0.79 -5.24
C GLY A 47 3.86 -1.17 -6.67
N ILE A 48 4.85 -0.52 -7.28
CA ILE A 48 5.33 -0.82 -8.63
C ILE A 48 5.88 -2.25 -8.71
N LEU A 49 6.79 -2.63 -7.78
CA LEU A 49 7.36 -3.98 -7.75
C LEU A 49 6.29 -5.05 -7.63
N ARG A 50 5.29 -4.83 -6.78
CA ARG A 50 4.19 -5.77 -6.59
C ARG A 50 3.33 -5.93 -7.83
N ILE A 51 2.97 -4.84 -8.51
CA ILE A 51 2.16 -4.90 -9.73
C ILE A 51 2.92 -5.60 -10.84
N LEU A 52 4.21 -5.29 -11.02
CA LEU A 52 5.05 -5.94 -12.04
C LEU A 52 5.32 -7.42 -11.74
N ASN A 53 5.31 -7.83 -10.48
CA ASN A 53 5.42 -9.24 -10.11
C ASN A 53 4.18 -10.06 -10.53
N VAL A 54 3.00 -9.47 -10.38
CA VAL A 54 1.73 -10.13 -10.74
C VAL A 54 1.47 -10.03 -12.24
N ASN A 55 1.90 -8.94 -12.87
CA ASN A 55 1.67 -8.65 -14.28
C ASN A 55 3.00 -8.29 -14.96
N PRO A 56 3.87 -9.26 -15.23
CA PRO A 56 5.12 -9.01 -15.93
C PRO A 56 4.86 -8.56 -17.37
N GLY A 57 5.67 -7.64 -17.87
CA GLY A 57 5.56 -7.16 -19.23
C GLY A 57 4.57 -6.01 -19.45
N LEU A 58 4.07 -5.38 -18.40
CA LEU A 58 3.26 -4.16 -18.55
C LEU A 58 4.08 -3.03 -19.20
N THR A 59 3.43 -2.26 -20.08
CA THR A 59 4.00 -1.00 -20.57
C THR A 59 3.96 0.07 -19.46
N GLN A 60 4.83 1.08 -19.57
CA GLN A 60 4.80 2.21 -18.64
C GLN A 60 3.42 2.92 -18.63
N GLN A 61 2.78 3.04 -19.77
CA GLN A 61 1.46 3.65 -19.87
C GLN A 61 0.40 2.85 -19.10
N THR A 62 0.38 1.52 -19.28
CA THR A 62 -0.56 0.64 -18.57
C THR A 62 -0.30 0.66 -17.07
N LEU A 63 0.97 0.62 -16.65
CA LEU A 63 1.34 0.70 -15.25
C LEU A 63 0.92 2.04 -14.61
N ALA A 64 1.12 3.17 -15.32
CA ALA A 64 0.67 4.49 -14.87
C ALA A 64 -0.85 4.53 -14.66
N GLY A 65 -1.61 3.99 -15.63
CA GLY A 65 -3.06 3.88 -15.52
C GLY A 65 -3.51 3.03 -14.32
N THR A 66 -2.86 1.88 -14.09
CA THR A 66 -3.15 0.98 -12.97
C THR A 66 -2.90 1.66 -11.62
N LEU A 67 -1.81 2.41 -11.50
CA LEU A 67 -1.44 3.15 -10.28
C LEU A 67 -2.22 4.46 -10.12
N GLY A 68 -2.89 4.93 -11.19
CA GLY A 68 -3.51 6.26 -11.23
C GLY A 68 -2.49 7.40 -11.16
N MET A 69 -1.28 7.17 -11.67
CA MET A 69 -0.18 8.14 -11.71
C MET A 69 -0.14 8.86 -13.05
N VAL A 70 0.39 10.10 -13.02
CA VAL A 70 0.73 10.81 -14.26
C VAL A 70 1.88 10.08 -14.96
N PRO A 71 1.79 9.79 -16.28
CA PRO A 71 2.81 9.01 -17.00
C PRO A 71 4.23 9.54 -16.87
N SER A 72 4.43 10.86 -16.95
CA SER A 72 5.76 11.47 -16.81
C SER A 72 6.40 11.20 -15.45
N ARG A 73 5.60 11.19 -14.40
CA ARG A 73 6.07 10.89 -13.04
C ARG A 73 6.42 9.40 -12.89
N LEU A 74 5.66 8.51 -13.52
CA LEU A 74 6.02 7.10 -13.52
C LEU A 74 7.36 6.84 -14.20
N VAL A 75 7.67 7.58 -15.29
CA VAL A 75 8.98 7.48 -15.97
C VAL A 75 10.11 7.70 -14.98
N ASP A 76 10.07 8.78 -14.19
CA ASP A 76 11.10 9.09 -13.20
C ASP A 76 11.32 7.95 -12.19
N PHE A 77 10.22 7.34 -11.72
CA PHE A 77 10.31 6.20 -10.80
C PHE A 77 10.84 4.93 -11.45
N VAL A 78 10.47 4.66 -12.69
CA VAL A 78 10.98 3.50 -13.42
C VAL A 78 12.46 3.70 -13.72
N ASP A 79 12.89 4.89 -14.10
CA ASP A 79 14.30 5.22 -14.33
C ASP A 79 15.12 5.02 -13.05
N GLU A 80 14.67 5.55 -11.92
CA GLU A 80 15.30 5.32 -10.61
C GLU A 80 15.40 3.81 -10.28
N MET A 81 14.34 3.06 -10.53
CA MET A 81 14.30 1.63 -10.21
C MET A 81 15.17 0.81 -11.17
N GLU A 82 15.31 1.23 -12.42
CA GLU A 82 16.20 0.64 -13.40
C GLU A 82 17.67 0.90 -13.04
N GLU A 83 18.03 2.14 -12.68
CA GLU A 83 19.37 2.49 -12.18
C GLU A 83 19.76 1.67 -10.94
N ARG A 84 18.80 1.38 -10.08
CA ARG A 84 18.99 0.53 -8.89
C ARG A 84 19.01 -0.97 -9.21
N GLY A 85 18.75 -1.33 -10.46
CA GLY A 85 18.71 -2.71 -10.93
C GLY A 85 17.53 -3.53 -10.38
N LEU A 86 16.42 -2.89 -10.07
CA LEU A 86 15.20 -3.55 -9.56
C LEU A 86 14.22 -3.90 -10.67
N VAL A 87 14.18 -3.08 -11.70
CA VAL A 87 13.33 -3.21 -12.89
C VAL A 87 14.22 -3.13 -14.13
N GLU A 88 13.79 -3.74 -15.20
CA GLU A 88 14.41 -3.63 -16.51
C GLU A 88 13.35 -3.40 -17.59
N ARG A 89 13.71 -2.63 -18.62
CA ARG A 89 12.93 -2.45 -19.84
C ARG A 89 13.38 -3.46 -20.86
N ARG A 90 12.43 -4.22 -21.43
CA ARG A 90 12.67 -5.12 -22.56
C ARG A 90 11.85 -4.66 -23.75
N GLU A 91 12.37 -4.84 -24.97
CA GLU A 91 11.58 -4.61 -26.16
C GLU A 91 10.32 -5.49 -26.14
N ASP A 92 9.15 -4.88 -26.42
CA ASP A 92 7.91 -5.65 -26.55
C ASP A 92 7.96 -6.44 -27.86
N PRO A 93 7.83 -7.78 -27.84
CA PRO A 93 7.84 -8.58 -29.07
C PRO A 93 6.72 -8.23 -30.04
N SER A 94 5.61 -7.65 -29.55
CA SER A 94 4.44 -7.29 -30.34
C SER A 94 4.51 -5.86 -30.91
N ASP A 95 5.22 -4.95 -30.22
CA ASP A 95 5.39 -3.56 -30.68
C ASP A 95 6.78 -3.03 -30.23
N ARG A 96 7.70 -2.98 -31.17
CA ARG A 96 9.07 -2.46 -30.97
C ARG A 96 9.15 -0.99 -30.56
N ARG A 97 8.03 -0.26 -30.56
CA ARG A 97 7.95 1.13 -30.10
C ARG A 97 7.67 1.23 -28.61
N CYS A 98 7.31 0.13 -27.97
CA CYS A 98 6.97 0.05 -26.57
C CYS A 98 7.99 -0.82 -25.84
N TYR A 99 8.28 -0.44 -24.59
CA TYR A 99 9.05 -1.25 -23.68
C TYR A 99 8.13 -1.93 -22.68
N ALA A 100 8.36 -3.22 -22.49
CA ALA A 100 7.75 -4.04 -21.46
C ALA A 100 8.60 -3.99 -20.19
N LEU A 101 7.97 -3.73 -19.05
CA LEU A 101 8.64 -3.66 -17.75
C LEU A 101 8.66 -5.03 -17.07
N HIS A 102 9.82 -5.41 -16.59
CA HIS A 102 10.03 -6.67 -15.88
C HIS A 102 10.82 -6.45 -14.58
N LEU A 103 10.55 -7.29 -13.58
CA LEU A 103 11.42 -7.35 -12.41
C LEU A 103 12.70 -8.08 -12.76
N THR A 104 13.82 -7.56 -12.29
CA THR A 104 15.08 -8.29 -12.26
C THR A 104 15.07 -9.34 -11.13
N GLU A 105 16.10 -10.18 -11.03
CA GLU A 105 16.27 -11.07 -9.88
C GLU A 105 16.39 -10.29 -8.57
N LYS A 106 17.15 -9.18 -8.59
CA LYS A 106 17.26 -8.27 -7.45
C LYS A 106 15.90 -7.64 -7.10
N GLY A 107 15.09 -7.26 -8.11
CA GLY A 107 13.74 -6.74 -7.88
C GLY A 107 12.83 -7.75 -7.20
N ARG A 108 12.90 -9.01 -7.59
CA ARG A 108 12.14 -10.11 -6.94
C ARG A 108 12.60 -10.34 -5.50
N SER A 109 13.90 -10.39 -5.25
CA SER A 109 14.46 -10.51 -3.90
C SER A 109 14.05 -9.34 -3.01
N THR A 110 14.16 -8.12 -3.51
CA THR A 110 13.71 -6.90 -2.79
C THR A 110 12.21 -6.95 -2.47
N LEU A 111 11.39 -7.46 -3.40
CA LEU A 111 9.95 -7.62 -3.15
C LEU A 111 9.67 -8.64 -2.03
N GLN A 112 10.47 -9.70 -1.92
CA GLN A 112 10.37 -10.65 -0.80
C GLN A 112 10.72 -10.00 0.54
N GLU A 113 11.76 -9.17 0.58
CA GLU A 113 12.13 -8.38 1.78
C GLU A 113 10.99 -7.42 2.17
N ILE A 114 10.41 -6.71 1.21
CA ILE A 114 9.22 -5.86 1.43
C ILE A 114 8.06 -6.69 1.99
N GLY A 115 7.85 -7.90 1.49
CA GLY A 115 6.85 -8.83 2.02
C GLY A 115 7.07 -9.19 3.49
N GLY A 116 8.33 -9.36 3.92
CA GLY A 116 8.72 -9.53 5.32
C GLY A 116 8.33 -8.32 6.17
N ILE A 117 8.76 -7.14 5.74
CA ILE A 117 8.44 -5.87 6.40
C ILE A 117 6.92 -5.66 6.53
N ALA A 118 6.16 -5.97 5.48
CA ALA A 118 4.70 -5.83 5.49
C ALA A 118 4.04 -6.77 6.50
N ARG A 119 4.51 -8.02 6.62
CA ARG A 119 4.00 -8.97 7.63
C ARG A 119 4.30 -8.50 9.05
N GLU A 120 5.52 -8.07 9.33
CA GLU A 120 5.91 -7.54 10.64
C GLU A 120 5.13 -6.28 10.99
N HIS A 121 4.94 -5.39 10.02
CA HIS A 121 4.13 -4.19 10.18
C HIS A 121 2.67 -4.53 10.51
N SER A 122 2.06 -5.46 9.77
CA SER A 122 0.69 -5.90 10.01
C SER A 122 0.54 -6.51 11.41
N HIS A 123 1.46 -7.39 11.80
CA HIS A 123 1.46 -8.01 13.11
C HIS A 123 1.55 -6.97 14.24
N ALA A 124 2.47 -6.01 14.11
CA ALA A 124 2.63 -4.96 15.13
C ALA A 124 1.42 -4.01 15.20
N LEU A 125 0.86 -3.64 14.04
CA LEU A 125 -0.28 -2.73 13.95
C LEU A 125 -1.55 -3.33 14.56
N LEU A 126 -1.76 -4.63 14.35
CA LEU A 126 -2.98 -5.34 14.72
C LEU A 126 -2.80 -6.21 15.98
N ALA A 127 -1.73 -6.01 16.74
CA ALA A 127 -1.40 -6.83 17.91
C ALA A 127 -2.47 -6.85 19.03
N ALA A 128 -3.38 -5.86 19.03
CA ALA A 128 -4.50 -5.80 19.96
C ALA A 128 -5.67 -6.74 19.59
N LEU A 129 -5.62 -7.36 18.40
CA LEU A 129 -6.68 -8.20 17.86
C LEU A 129 -6.23 -9.65 17.78
N SER A 130 -7.15 -10.59 18.06
CA SER A 130 -6.94 -12.01 17.78
C SER A 130 -6.87 -12.25 16.25
N GLU A 131 -6.37 -13.42 15.83
CA GLU A 131 -6.31 -13.80 14.42
C GLU A 131 -7.70 -13.79 13.75
N GLU A 132 -8.73 -14.25 14.48
CA GLU A 132 -10.10 -14.23 14.01
C GLU A 132 -10.60 -12.79 13.80
N GLU A 133 -10.36 -11.90 14.76
CA GLU A 133 -10.73 -10.48 14.68
C GLU A 133 -9.98 -9.76 13.55
N GLN A 134 -8.70 -10.09 13.32
CA GLN A 134 -7.93 -9.57 12.19
C GLN A 134 -8.54 -10.01 10.85
N GLY A 135 -8.97 -11.27 10.73
CA GLY A 135 -9.67 -11.77 9.56
C GLY A 135 -10.99 -11.01 9.31
N GLN A 136 -11.82 -10.88 10.34
CA GLN A 136 -13.08 -10.13 10.27
C GLN A 136 -12.87 -8.65 9.90
N LEU A 137 -11.87 -8.01 10.49
CA LEU A 137 -11.50 -6.63 10.15
C LEU A 137 -11.11 -6.51 8.67
N GLY A 138 -10.30 -7.44 8.17
CA GLY A 138 -9.89 -7.48 6.76
C GLY A 138 -11.07 -7.60 5.80
N GLU A 139 -12.02 -8.48 6.09
CA GLU A 139 -13.25 -8.64 5.30
C GLU A 139 -14.11 -7.38 5.30
N LEU A 140 -14.30 -6.76 6.47
CA LEU A 140 -15.08 -5.53 6.58
C LEU A 140 -14.44 -4.38 5.81
N LEU A 141 -13.13 -4.21 5.94
CA LEU A 141 -12.38 -3.18 5.20
C LEU A 141 -12.42 -3.42 3.69
N GLN A 142 -12.32 -4.69 3.25
CA GLN A 142 -12.41 -5.02 1.83
C GLN A 142 -13.79 -4.67 1.26
N ARG A 143 -14.87 -4.97 1.97
CA ARG A 143 -16.23 -4.60 1.57
C ARG A 143 -16.40 -3.08 1.43
N VAL A 144 -15.83 -2.31 2.35
CA VAL A 144 -15.84 -0.84 2.27
C VAL A 144 -15.02 -0.36 1.06
N ALA A 145 -13.83 -0.92 0.84
CA ALA A 145 -12.97 -0.57 -0.29
C ALA A 145 -13.64 -0.85 -1.64
N ASP A 146 -14.28 -2.03 -1.79
CA ASP A 146 -14.99 -2.41 -3.00
C ASP A 146 -16.19 -1.48 -3.27
N GLN A 147 -16.96 -1.13 -2.23
CA GLN A 147 -18.08 -0.20 -2.33
C GLN A 147 -17.63 1.22 -2.71
N GLN A 148 -16.44 1.64 -2.26
CA GLN A 148 -15.86 2.93 -2.62
C GLN A 148 -15.12 2.90 -3.98
N GLY A 149 -15.14 1.80 -4.71
CA GLY A 149 -14.50 1.65 -6.01
C GLY A 149 -12.97 1.73 -5.97
N LEU A 150 -12.35 1.37 -4.84
CA LEU A 150 -10.90 1.38 -4.72
C LEU A 150 -10.28 0.20 -5.49
N THR A 151 -9.26 0.47 -6.29
CA THR A 151 -8.55 -0.57 -7.01
C THR A 151 -7.83 -1.49 -6.03
N ARG A 152 -8.11 -2.79 -6.10
CA ARG A 152 -7.50 -3.78 -5.21
C ARG A 152 -5.98 -3.72 -5.31
N GLY A 153 -5.35 -3.64 -4.15
CA GLY A 153 -3.91 -3.63 -4.06
C GLY A 153 -3.22 -2.34 -4.51
N VAL A 154 -3.95 -1.29 -4.84
CA VAL A 154 -3.40 0.02 -5.17
C VAL A 154 -3.72 1.00 -4.05
N HIS A 155 -2.69 1.53 -3.39
CA HIS A 155 -2.90 2.51 -2.33
C HIS A 155 -3.22 3.89 -2.94
N PRO A 156 -4.32 4.56 -2.52
CA PRO A 156 -4.70 5.87 -3.06
C PRO A 156 -3.60 6.94 -2.97
N GLY A 157 -2.74 6.85 -1.96
CA GLY A 157 -1.59 7.74 -1.77
C GLY A 157 -0.53 7.68 -2.89
N TYR A 158 -0.59 6.70 -3.80
CA TYR A 158 0.30 6.69 -4.97
C TYR A 158 -0.07 7.76 -6.00
N ARG A 159 -1.31 8.25 -5.95
CA ARG A 159 -1.81 9.33 -6.82
C ARG A 159 -1.40 10.71 -6.32
N ALA A 160 -1.23 10.84 -5.01
CA ALA A 160 -0.91 12.10 -4.36
C ALA A 160 0.62 12.33 -4.37
N GLY A 161 1.02 13.41 -4.95
CA GLY A 161 2.41 13.85 -4.94
C GLY A 161 2.77 14.66 -6.16
#